data_34c43b17688e142b07a121dc12ddea44
#
_entry.id   34c43b17688e142b07a121dc12ddea44
#
_cell.length_a   1.000
_cell.length_b   1.000
_cell.length_c   1.000
_cell.angle_alpha   90.00
_cell.angle_beta   90.00
_cell.angle_gamma   90.00
#
_symmetry.space_group_name_H-M   'P 1'
#
loop_
_entity.id
_entity.type
_entity.pdbx_description
1 polymer ?
#
loop_
_entity_poly.entity_id
_entity_poly.type
_entity_poly.pdbx_seq_one_letter_code
_entity_poly.pdbx_strand_id
1 'polypeptide(L)'
;VEKPSHVVLVAGEASGDFLGAKLALALKQEIPGIRLSGMGGQAMADAGVEMVRRSEELALVGIVEVLPKLGLILRTLRAMKNHLAQTKPDLLILVDFPDFNFRLGKAAAKLGIKVLYYVCPQVWAWRCKRAVAMAGFVNRLAAIFPFEQKFLAELAPHLKVDFVGHPLLDRAEPAPRDSDSWPLPEDCVPVGILPGSRHSEITRILPVMFEAARIMREKRPELCFVLPLAPGLKTGDLEPYLEKAPEGLTILPGKSRMVMEKCKVLLVASGTATLEAALVGTPFVVVYKTGWVNYFLAKRMVKVDFIAMPNLVAGRQVVRELIQQEATGQNLAQEALEILDPGQARQEIEDGLKEIRLSMGGPGASRATALMAKEMIEEYGD
;
A
#
# COMPACT_ATOMS: atom_id res chain seq x y z
N VAL A 1 -33.77 -9.35 23.72
CA VAL A 1 -33.04 -8.52 22.71
C VAL A 1 -31.64 -9.09 22.67
N GLU A 2 -31.27 -9.72 21.55
CA GLU A 2 -29.91 -10.22 21.34
C GLU A 2 -28.91 -9.04 21.51
N LYS A 3 -27.84 -9.32 22.22
CA LYS A 3 -26.77 -8.33 22.41
C LYS A 3 -26.16 -8.00 21.05
N PRO A 4 -26.04 -6.73 20.66
CA PRO A 4 -25.44 -6.40 19.39
C PRO A 4 -24.02 -6.92 19.30
N SER A 5 -23.66 -7.54 18.18
CA SER A 5 -22.31 -8.04 17.95
C SER A 5 -21.29 -6.90 18.08
N HIS A 6 -20.18 -7.17 18.75
CA HIS A 6 -19.14 -6.18 19.01
C HIS A 6 -17.83 -6.59 18.33
N VAL A 7 -17.33 -5.77 17.43
CA VAL A 7 -16.06 -5.97 16.73
C VAL A 7 -15.07 -4.87 17.09
N VAL A 8 -13.84 -5.26 17.41
CA VAL A 8 -12.74 -4.35 17.63
C VAL A 8 -11.86 -4.32 16.37
N LEU A 9 -11.67 -3.12 15.77
CA LEU A 9 -10.80 -2.89 14.62
C LEU A 9 -9.52 -2.18 15.05
N VAL A 10 -8.37 -2.59 14.51
CA VAL A 10 -7.07 -2.00 14.85
C VAL A 10 -6.25 -1.74 13.60
N ALA A 11 -6.00 -0.45 13.33
CA ALA A 11 -5.13 0.05 12.28
C ALA A 11 -4.13 1.05 12.87
N GLY A 12 -2.86 0.97 12.49
CA GLY A 12 -1.79 1.77 13.08
C GLY A 12 -1.22 2.87 12.18
N GLU A 13 -1.55 2.88 10.90
CA GLU A 13 -1.02 3.81 9.90
C GLU A 13 -2.16 4.40 9.05
N ALA A 14 -1.91 5.50 8.35
CA ALA A 14 -2.92 6.18 7.53
C ALA A 14 -3.51 5.28 6.42
N SER A 15 -2.70 4.43 5.81
CA SER A 15 -3.17 3.43 4.84
C SER A 15 -4.11 2.42 5.49
N GLY A 16 -3.73 1.90 6.66
CA GLY A 16 -4.56 0.98 7.44
C GLY A 16 -5.85 1.63 7.94
N ASP A 17 -5.81 2.90 8.36
CA ASP A 17 -6.99 3.68 8.76
C ASP A 17 -8.01 3.80 7.62
N PHE A 18 -7.54 4.11 6.42
CA PHE A 18 -8.40 4.18 5.23
C PHE A 18 -9.05 2.83 4.91
N LEU A 19 -8.29 1.74 4.98
CA LEU A 19 -8.81 0.38 4.75
C LEU A 19 -9.77 -0.05 5.87
N GLY A 20 -9.44 0.27 7.11
CA GLY A 20 -10.28 0.03 8.29
C GLY A 20 -11.61 0.77 8.21
N ALA A 21 -11.62 2.01 7.71
CA ALA A 21 -12.82 2.80 7.49
C ALA A 21 -13.75 2.14 6.45
N LYS A 22 -13.21 1.72 5.30
CA LYS A 22 -14.00 0.99 4.29
C LYS A 22 -14.57 -0.31 4.82
N LEU A 23 -13.76 -1.06 5.56
CA LEU A 23 -14.21 -2.30 6.21
C LEU A 23 -15.29 -2.01 7.25
N ALA A 24 -15.16 -0.95 8.05
CA ALA A 24 -16.18 -0.56 9.03
C ALA A 24 -17.53 -0.24 8.39
N LEU A 25 -17.53 0.47 7.25
CA LEU A 25 -18.75 0.74 6.48
C LEU A 25 -19.37 -0.56 5.93
N ALA A 26 -18.53 -1.45 5.39
CA ALA A 26 -19.00 -2.75 4.89
C ALA A 26 -19.56 -3.63 6.02
N LEU A 27 -18.92 -3.67 7.19
CA LEU A 27 -19.43 -4.40 8.36
C LEU A 27 -20.80 -3.90 8.81
N LYS A 28 -21.03 -2.59 8.81
CA LYS A 28 -22.34 -2.00 9.15
C LYS A 28 -23.43 -2.36 8.14
N GLN A 29 -23.06 -2.54 6.87
CA GLN A 29 -24.00 -2.98 5.83
C GLN A 29 -24.35 -4.47 5.97
N GLU A 30 -23.36 -5.33 6.23
CA GLU A 30 -23.55 -6.78 6.28
C GLU A 30 -24.06 -7.27 7.64
N ILE A 31 -23.84 -6.51 8.74
CA ILE A 31 -24.25 -6.84 10.11
C ILE A 31 -24.97 -5.64 10.72
N PRO A 32 -26.29 -5.49 10.50
CA PRO A 32 -27.06 -4.39 11.07
C PRO A 32 -26.98 -4.33 12.60
N GLY A 33 -26.77 -3.14 13.13
CA GLY A 33 -26.65 -2.95 14.60
C GLY A 33 -25.30 -3.31 15.21
N ILE A 34 -24.31 -3.68 14.42
CA ILE A 34 -22.95 -3.97 14.90
C ILE A 34 -22.34 -2.79 15.66
N ARG A 35 -21.74 -3.08 16.80
CA ARG A 35 -20.89 -2.12 17.53
C ARG A 35 -19.45 -2.25 17.06
N LEU A 36 -18.84 -1.11 16.68
CA LEU A 36 -17.43 -1.04 16.26
C LEU A 36 -16.66 -0.17 17.22
N SER A 37 -15.55 -0.67 17.76
CA SER A 37 -14.62 0.13 18.56
C SER A 37 -13.17 -0.23 18.20
N GLY A 38 -12.20 0.58 18.60
CA GLY A 38 -10.82 0.18 18.35
C GLY A 38 -9.78 1.30 18.26
N MET A 39 -8.75 1.05 17.47
CA MET A 39 -7.66 1.99 17.23
C MET A 39 -7.55 2.28 15.74
N GLY A 40 -7.53 3.55 15.39
CA GLY A 40 -7.41 4.04 14.01
C GLY A 40 -7.27 5.54 13.96
N GLY A 41 -7.36 6.11 12.77
CA GLY A 41 -7.30 7.55 12.56
C GLY A 41 -8.69 8.18 12.34
N GLN A 42 -8.68 9.34 11.68
CA GLN A 42 -9.90 10.10 11.43
C GLN A 42 -10.86 9.37 10.49
N ALA A 43 -10.37 8.65 9.48
CA ALA A 43 -11.24 7.96 8.53
C ALA A 43 -12.08 6.86 9.21
N MET A 44 -11.50 6.06 10.10
CA MET A 44 -12.27 5.07 10.88
C MET A 44 -13.24 5.74 11.85
N ALA A 45 -12.87 6.87 12.46
CA ALA A 45 -13.78 7.64 13.33
C ALA A 45 -15.00 8.15 12.53
N ASP A 46 -14.78 8.71 11.33
CA ASP A 46 -15.84 9.20 10.44
C ASP A 46 -16.72 8.04 9.93
N ALA A 47 -16.16 6.85 9.77
CA ALA A 47 -16.91 5.62 9.49
C ALA A 47 -17.70 5.09 10.71
N GLY A 48 -17.61 5.80 11.86
CA GLY A 48 -18.36 5.50 13.08
C GLY A 48 -17.81 4.36 13.91
N VAL A 49 -16.49 4.20 13.94
CA VAL A 49 -15.77 3.37 14.90
C VAL A 49 -15.51 4.17 16.18
N GLU A 50 -15.87 3.64 17.33
CA GLU A 50 -15.60 4.26 18.64
C GLU A 50 -14.09 4.20 18.94
N MET A 51 -13.41 5.35 18.92
CA MET A 51 -11.95 5.40 19.09
C MET A 51 -11.55 5.21 20.55
N VAL A 52 -10.88 4.10 20.83
CA VAL A 52 -10.20 3.81 22.11
C VAL A 52 -8.84 4.50 22.15
N ARG A 53 -8.15 4.52 21.00
CA ARG A 53 -6.87 5.20 20.79
C ARG A 53 -6.78 5.75 19.36
N ARG A 54 -6.05 6.83 19.19
CA ARG A 54 -5.78 7.41 17.89
C ARG A 54 -4.45 6.92 17.34
N SER A 55 -4.43 6.49 16.08
CA SER A 55 -3.21 6.01 15.40
C SER A 55 -2.23 7.12 15.09
N GLU A 56 -2.70 8.38 14.94
CA GLU A 56 -1.85 9.54 14.71
C GLU A 56 -0.84 9.76 15.86
N GLU A 57 -1.18 9.35 17.07
CA GLU A 57 -0.25 9.37 18.20
C GLU A 57 0.98 8.49 17.96
N LEU A 58 0.83 7.40 17.19
CA LEU A 58 1.88 6.44 16.85
C LEU A 58 2.58 6.76 15.51
N ALA A 59 1.88 7.35 14.55
CA ALA A 59 2.36 7.61 13.19
C ALA A 59 3.48 8.67 13.09
N LEU A 60 3.69 9.47 14.12
CA LEU A 60 4.80 10.44 14.21
C LEU A 60 6.18 9.77 14.40
N VAL A 61 6.28 8.44 14.26
CA VAL A 61 7.49 7.65 14.53
C VAL A 61 8.23 7.34 13.23
N GLY A 62 9.21 8.18 12.87
CA GLY A 62 10.27 7.78 11.94
C GLY A 62 11.16 6.69 12.56
N ILE A 63 11.79 5.86 11.72
CA ILE A 63 12.63 4.71 12.16
C ILE A 63 13.74 5.11 13.15
N VAL A 64 14.22 6.36 13.10
CA VAL A 64 15.29 6.89 13.98
C VAL A 64 14.74 7.32 15.36
N GLU A 65 13.45 7.54 15.52
CA GLU A 65 12.81 8.08 16.73
C GLU A 65 12.05 7.03 17.56
N VAL A 66 12.26 5.74 17.30
CA VAL A 66 11.53 4.64 17.98
C VAL A 66 11.83 4.57 19.47
N LEU A 67 13.07 4.85 19.90
CA LEU A 67 13.46 4.73 21.32
C LEU A 67 12.69 5.67 22.28
N PRO A 68 12.50 6.98 21.99
CA PRO A 68 11.73 7.88 22.87
C PRO A 68 10.25 7.52 22.97
N LYS A 69 9.70 6.84 21.96
CA LYS A 69 8.25 6.55 21.83
C LYS A 69 7.86 5.13 22.22
N LEU A 70 8.82 4.29 22.60
CA LEU A 70 8.54 2.92 23.06
C LEU A 70 7.53 2.90 24.22
N GLY A 71 7.62 3.88 25.11
CA GLY A 71 6.68 4.07 26.22
C GLY A 71 5.24 4.32 25.75
N LEU A 72 5.04 5.10 24.69
CA LEU A 72 3.72 5.38 24.13
C LEU A 72 3.14 4.13 23.46
N ILE A 73 3.94 3.43 22.66
CA ILE A 73 3.53 2.15 22.02
C ILE A 73 3.10 1.12 23.09
N LEU A 74 3.86 1.00 24.17
CA LEU A 74 3.53 0.07 25.25
C LEU A 74 2.27 0.49 26.03
N ARG A 75 2.06 1.80 26.26
CA ARG A 75 0.84 2.33 26.89
C ARG A 75 -0.39 2.06 26.01
N THR A 76 -0.28 2.33 24.72
CA THR A 76 -1.35 2.07 23.74
C THR A 76 -1.67 0.58 23.67
N LEU A 77 -0.66 -0.28 23.59
CA LEU A 77 -0.85 -1.74 23.59
C LEU A 77 -1.53 -2.21 24.88
N ARG A 78 -1.14 -1.67 26.06
CA ARG A 78 -1.78 -1.98 27.33
C ARG A 78 -3.24 -1.52 27.34
N ALA A 79 -3.54 -0.31 26.86
CA ALA A 79 -4.90 0.20 26.78
C ALA A 79 -5.79 -0.69 25.88
N MET A 80 -5.29 -1.09 24.71
CA MET A 80 -6.02 -2.00 23.82
C MET A 80 -6.24 -3.38 24.42
N LYS A 81 -5.26 -3.96 25.11
CA LYS A 81 -5.42 -5.25 25.85
C LYS A 81 -6.47 -5.12 26.96
N ASN A 82 -6.47 -4.04 27.72
CA ASN A 82 -7.47 -3.80 28.75
C ASN A 82 -8.87 -3.66 28.14
N HIS A 83 -8.99 -2.95 27.01
CA HIS A 83 -10.24 -2.82 26.28
C HIS A 83 -10.79 -4.18 25.85
N LEU A 84 -9.96 -5.06 25.26
CA LEU A 84 -10.34 -6.41 24.89
C LEU A 84 -10.81 -7.25 26.10
N ALA A 85 -10.10 -7.16 27.22
CA ALA A 85 -10.44 -7.90 28.45
C ALA A 85 -11.76 -7.44 29.07
N GLN A 86 -12.05 -6.12 29.02
CA GLN A 86 -13.26 -5.52 29.59
C GLN A 86 -14.49 -5.75 28.71
N THR A 87 -14.34 -5.58 27.39
CA THR A 87 -15.46 -5.62 26.45
C THR A 87 -15.77 -7.01 25.95
N LYS A 88 -14.76 -7.91 25.92
CA LYS A 88 -14.85 -9.26 25.37
C LYS A 88 -15.59 -9.27 24.04
N PRO A 89 -15.04 -8.62 22.99
CA PRO A 89 -15.67 -8.52 21.69
C PRO A 89 -15.80 -9.91 21.04
N ASP A 90 -16.77 -10.08 20.16
CA ASP A 90 -16.98 -11.31 19.40
C ASP A 90 -15.86 -11.57 18.40
N LEU A 91 -15.24 -10.47 17.88
CA LEU A 91 -14.16 -10.54 16.91
C LEU A 91 -13.18 -9.38 17.08
N LEU A 92 -11.88 -9.67 16.92
CA LEU A 92 -10.83 -8.69 16.73
C LEU A 92 -10.38 -8.73 15.27
N ILE A 93 -10.44 -7.59 14.58
CA ILE A 93 -9.90 -7.42 13.22
C ILE A 93 -8.63 -6.58 13.27
N LEU A 94 -7.54 -7.15 12.79
CA LEU A 94 -6.22 -6.53 12.72
C LEU A 94 -5.94 -6.12 11.27
N VAL A 95 -5.71 -4.81 11.04
CA VAL A 95 -5.42 -4.28 9.70
C VAL A 95 -3.95 -3.93 9.63
N ASP A 96 -3.18 -4.66 8.78
CA ASP A 96 -1.72 -4.47 8.61
C ASP A 96 -0.97 -4.30 9.95
N PHE A 97 -0.03 -3.34 10.08
CA PHE A 97 0.67 -2.91 11.31
C PHE A 97 1.24 -4.06 12.16
N PRO A 98 2.14 -4.88 11.61
CA PRO A 98 2.45 -6.21 12.15
C PRO A 98 3.06 -6.22 13.55
N ASP A 99 4.00 -5.35 13.87
CA ASP A 99 4.74 -5.42 15.14
C ASP A 99 3.86 -5.16 16.37
N PHE A 100 2.83 -4.32 16.23
CA PHE A 100 1.82 -4.07 17.25
C PHE A 100 0.74 -5.16 17.24
N ASN A 101 0.21 -5.44 16.06
CA ASN A 101 -0.92 -6.35 15.85
C ASN A 101 -0.61 -7.80 16.25
N PHE A 102 0.62 -8.27 16.04
CA PHE A 102 1.06 -9.59 16.53
C PHE A 102 1.00 -9.71 18.06
N ARG A 103 1.36 -8.64 18.78
CA ARG A 103 1.31 -8.63 20.26
C ARG A 103 -0.13 -8.55 20.78
N LEU A 104 -0.99 -7.80 20.07
CA LEU A 104 -2.39 -7.67 20.44
C LEU A 104 -3.18 -8.92 20.09
N GLY A 105 -2.98 -9.52 18.91
CA GLY A 105 -3.63 -10.75 18.47
C GLY A 105 -3.32 -11.93 19.40
N LYS A 106 -2.06 -12.09 19.81
CA LYS A 106 -1.68 -13.09 20.82
C LYS A 106 -2.39 -12.87 22.18
N ALA A 107 -2.62 -11.61 22.55
CA ALA A 107 -3.36 -11.33 23.79
C ALA A 107 -4.86 -11.63 23.63
N ALA A 108 -5.45 -11.34 22.48
CA ALA A 108 -6.83 -11.66 22.15
C ALA A 108 -7.08 -13.19 22.17
N ALA A 109 -6.19 -13.95 21.51
CA ALA A 109 -6.28 -15.43 21.51
C ALA A 109 -6.24 -16.03 22.92
N LYS A 110 -5.41 -15.46 23.83
CA LYS A 110 -5.40 -15.89 25.26
C LYS A 110 -6.70 -15.59 26.01
N LEU A 111 -7.47 -14.61 25.54
CA LEU A 111 -8.80 -14.27 26.07
C LEU A 111 -9.93 -15.04 25.39
N GLY A 112 -9.62 -15.94 24.46
CA GLY A 112 -10.60 -16.69 23.68
C GLY A 112 -11.27 -15.86 22.57
N ILE A 113 -10.79 -14.63 22.29
CA ILE A 113 -11.35 -13.76 21.27
C ILE A 113 -10.83 -14.20 19.90
N LYS A 114 -11.71 -14.38 18.93
CA LYS A 114 -11.36 -14.70 17.54
C LYS A 114 -10.63 -13.54 16.87
N VAL A 115 -9.69 -13.89 16.00
CA VAL A 115 -8.84 -12.92 15.30
C VAL A 115 -8.95 -13.11 13.79
N LEU A 116 -9.42 -12.09 13.10
CA LEU A 116 -9.33 -11.95 11.65
C LEU A 116 -8.18 -10.99 11.33
N TYR A 117 -7.27 -11.39 10.47
CA TYR A 117 -6.20 -10.50 9.98
C TYR A 117 -6.52 -10.04 8.56
N TYR A 118 -6.65 -8.74 8.35
CA TYR A 118 -6.90 -8.13 7.04
C TYR A 118 -5.63 -7.42 6.56
N VAL A 119 -5.24 -7.68 5.34
CA VAL A 119 -3.95 -7.29 4.73
C VAL A 119 -2.78 -8.03 5.36
N CYS A 120 -2.38 -9.11 4.71
CA CYS A 120 -1.25 -9.93 5.17
C CYS A 120 0.03 -9.09 5.31
N PRO A 121 0.70 -9.12 6.46
CA PRO A 121 2.03 -8.55 6.55
C PRO A 121 2.95 -9.19 5.51
N GLN A 122 3.90 -8.44 4.96
CA GLN A 122 4.84 -8.93 3.93
C GLN A 122 5.82 -10.00 4.48
N VAL A 123 5.25 -11.04 5.11
CA VAL A 123 6.02 -12.16 5.70
C VAL A 123 6.73 -12.99 4.65
N TRP A 124 6.24 -12.97 3.43
CA TRP A 124 6.81 -13.62 2.26
C TRP A 124 8.12 -12.97 1.78
N ALA A 125 8.31 -11.67 2.03
CA ALA A 125 9.50 -10.96 1.56
C ALA A 125 10.74 -11.20 2.44
N TRP A 126 10.61 -11.28 3.76
CA TRP A 126 11.79 -11.27 4.65
C TRP A 126 11.62 -11.92 6.04
N ARG A 127 10.40 -12.27 6.46
CA ARG A 127 10.14 -12.81 7.81
C ARG A 127 9.23 -14.04 7.81
N CYS A 128 9.53 -15.05 7.01
CA CYS A 128 8.71 -16.27 6.86
C CYS A 128 8.33 -16.94 8.20
N LYS A 129 9.19 -16.86 9.23
CA LYS A 129 8.85 -17.37 10.58
C LYS A 129 7.65 -16.67 11.21
N ARG A 130 7.30 -15.46 10.78
CA ARG A 130 6.08 -14.77 11.24
C ARG A 130 4.81 -15.41 10.69
N ALA A 131 4.83 -16.01 9.51
CA ALA A 131 3.70 -16.76 8.96
C ALA A 131 3.29 -17.90 9.93
N VAL A 132 4.27 -18.67 10.37
CA VAL A 132 4.04 -19.74 11.37
C VAL A 132 3.53 -19.17 12.70
N ALA A 133 4.09 -18.03 13.15
CA ALA A 133 3.65 -17.39 14.39
C ALA A 133 2.22 -16.85 14.30
N MET A 134 1.74 -16.45 13.11
CA MET A 134 0.36 -16.01 12.88
C MET A 134 -0.64 -17.14 13.07
N ALA A 135 -0.34 -18.33 12.61
CA ALA A 135 -1.19 -19.52 12.80
C ALA A 135 -1.49 -19.84 14.27
N GLY A 136 -0.67 -19.33 15.21
CA GLY A 136 -0.89 -19.51 16.63
C GLY A 136 -1.91 -18.56 17.27
N PHE A 137 -2.41 -17.55 16.55
CA PHE A 137 -3.35 -16.57 17.10
C PHE A 137 -4.35 -16.01 16.09
N VAL A 138 -4.15 -16.19 14.80
CA VAL A 138 -5.09 -15.76 13.74
C VAL A 138 -5.97 -16.94 13.38
N ASN A 139 -7.28 -16.76 13.43
CA ASN A 139 -8.24 -17.78 13.04
C ASN A 139 -8.50 -17.78 11.54
N ARG A 140 -8.53 -16.58 10.93
CA ARG A 140 -8.74 -16.43 9.49
C ARG A 140 -7.96 -15.21 8.99
N LEU A 141 -7.42 -15.29 7.78
CA LEU A 141 -6.65 -14.23 7.15
C LEU A 141 -7.27 -13.85 5.80
N ALA A 142 -7.62 -12.58 5.65
CA ALA A 142 -8.06 -11.98 4.40
C ALA A 142 -6.84 -11.46 3.64
N ALA A 143 -6.35 -12.27 2.70
CA ALA A 143 -5.20 -11.98 1.85
C ALA A 143 -5.60 -11.06 0.68
N ILE A 144 -4.73 -10.11 0.34
CA ILE A 144 -4.98 -9.13 -0.73
C ILE A 144 -4.19 -9.44 -2.01
N PHE A 145 -3.24 -10.37 -1.95
CA PHE A 145 -2.49 -10.84 -3.10
C PHE A 145 -2.79 -12.33 -3.35
N PRO A 146 -3.00 -12.74 -4.61
CA PRO A 146 -3.38 -14.13 -4.93
C PRO A 146 -2.30 -15.14 -4.55
N PHE A 147 -1.01 -14.77 -4.63
CA PHE A 147 0.10 -15.66 -4.29
C PHE A 147 0.23 -15.91 -2.77
N GLU A 148 -0.33 -15.02 -1.92
CA GLU A 148 -0.23 -15.17 -0.45
C GLU A 148 -0.93 -16.43 0.06
N GLN A 149 -2.05 -16.80 -0.56
CA GLN A 149 -2.80 -17.98 -0.19
C GLN A 149 -1.95 -19.26 -0.36
N LYS A 150 -1.30 -19.43 -1.51
CA LYS A 150 -0.41 -20.56 -1.78
C LYS A 150 0.81 -20.54 -0.85
N PHE A 151 1.45 -19.38 -0.73
CA PHE A 151 2.64 -19.22 0.12
C PHE A 151 2.36 -19.56 1.58
N LEU A 152 1.23 -19.10 2.11
CA LEU A 152 0.85 -19.34 3.51
C LEU A 152 0.37 -20.78 3.74
N ALA A 153 -0.27 -21.41 2.76
CA ALA A 153 -0.67 -22.83 2.85
C ALA A 153 0.54 -23.76 3.03
N GLU A 154 1.67 -23.43 2.42
CA GLU A 154 2.92 -24.19 2.55
C GLU A 154 3.57 -24.01 3.94
N LEU A 155 3.55 -22.81 4.51
CA LEU A 155 4.24 -22.49 5.76
C LEU A 155 3.39 -22.63 7.01
N ALA A 156 2.09 -22.46 6.89
CA ALA A 156 1.12 -22.44 7.98
C ALA A 156 -0.20 -23.14 7.57
N PRO A 157 -0.18 -24.45 7.28
CA PRO A 157 -1.32 -25.18 6.69
C PRO A 157 -2.59 -25.15 7.52
N HIS A 158 -2.49 -24.84 8.81
CA HIS A 158 -3.65 -24.71 9.71
C HIS A 158 -4.27 -23.31 9.70
N LEU A 159 -3.62 -22.31 9.08
CA LEU A 159 -4.16 -20.96 8.95
C LEU A 159 -5.14 -20.92 7.77
N LYS A 160 -6.40 -20.63 8.04
CA LYS A 160 -7.40 -20.42 6.99
C LYS A 160 -7.12 -19.07 6.29
N VAL A 161 -6.78 -19.12 5.01
CA VAL A 161 -6.42 -17.95 4.21
C VAL A 161 -7.37 -17.83 3.03
N ASP A 162 -8.05 -16.69 2.92
CA ASP A 162 -8.97 -16.41 1.82
C ASP A 162 -8.46 -15.19 1.04
N PHE A 163 -8.35 -15.32 -0.26
CA PHE A 163 -8.05 -14.17 -1.13
C PHE A 163 -9.33 -13.35 -1.35
N VAL A 164 -9.32 -12.11 -0.89
CA VAL A 164 -10.50 -11.20 -0.92
C VAL A 164 -10.45 -10.16 -2.04
N GLY A 165 -9.41 -10.18 -2.87
CA GLY A 165 -9.11 -9.12 -3.83
C GLY A 165 -8.31 -7.97 -3.20
N HIS A 166 -7.83 -7.07 -4.05
CA HIS A 166 -6.98 -5.97 -3.58
C HIS A 166 -7.79 -4.69 -3.34
N PRO A 167 -7.70 -4.07 -2.13
CA PRO A 167 -8.52 -2.92 -1.76
C PRO A 167 -8.24 -1.64 -2.57
N LEU A 168 -7.16 -1.57 -3.34
CA LEU A 168 -6.97 -0.49 -4.31
C LEU A 168 -8.01 -0.52 -5.43
N LEU A 169 -8.60 -1.70 -5.72
CA LEU A 169 -9.69 -1.84 -6.70
C LEU A 169 -11.03 -1.32 -6.14
N ASP A 170 -11.16 -1.20 -4.82
CA ASP A 170 -12.34 -0.62 -4.15
C ASP A 170 -12.34 0.92 -4.17
N ARG A 171 -11.28 1.55 -4.64
CA ARG A 171 -11.26 3.00 -4.78
C ARG A 171 -12.25 3.39 -5.86
N ALA A 172 -13.42 3.85 -5.41
CA ALA A 172 -14.33 4.56 -6.30
C ALA A 172 -13.56 5.74 -6.92
N GLU A 173 -13.59 5.86 -8.22
CA GLU A 173 -13.10 7.06 -8.88
C GLU A 173 -13.89 8.24 -8.31
N PRO A 174 -13.24 9.23 -7.68
CA PRO A 174 -13.97 10.44 -7.36
C PRO A 174 -14.55 10.99 -8.66
N ALA A 175 -15.82 11.33 -8.65
CA ALA A 175 -16.43 11.96 -9.82
C ALA A 175 -15.54 13.13 -10.29
N PRO A 176 -15.30 13.28 -11.60
CA PRO A 176 -14.51 14.39 -12.13
C PRO A 176 -15.05 15.70 -11.55
N ARG A 177 -14.19 16.46 -10.88
CA ARG A 177 -14.52 17.82 -10.47
C ARG A 177 -14.12 18.77 -11.59
N ASP A 178 -14.81 19.88 -11.76
CA ASP A 178 -14.46 20.92 -12.75
C ASP A 178 -13.00 21.42 -12.58
N SER A 179 -12.43 21.25 -11.38
CA SER A 179 -11.01 21.51 -11.07
C SER A 179 -10.04 20.45 -11.59
N ASP A 180 -10.52 19.35 -12.19
CA ASP A 180 -9.71 18.22 -12.65
C ASP A 180 -9.32 18.36 -14.14
N SER A 181 -9.26 19.59 -14.66
CA SER A 181 -8.72 19.86 -15.99
C SER A 181 -7.24 19.45 -16.06
N TRP A 182 -6.89 18.70 -17.10
CA TRP A 182 -5.52 18.36 -17.41
C TRP A 182 -4.76 19.62 -17.87
N PRO A 183 -3.70 20.06 -17.15
CA PRO A 183 -3.12 21.38 -17.37
C PRO A 183 -2.10 21.43 -18.51
N LEU A 184 -1.82 20.31 -19.17
CA LEU A 184 -0.82 20.26 -20.23
C LEU A 184 -1.44 20.55 -21.61
N PRO A 185 -0.67 21.14 -22.54
CA PRO A 185 -1.06 21.33 -23.93
C PRO A 185 -1.39 19.99 -24.62
N GLU A 186 -2.27 20.04 -25.63
CA GLU A 186 -2.68 18.84 -26.38
C GLU A 186 -1.56 18.28 -27.26
N ASP A 187 -0.63 19.10 -27.68
CA ASP A 187 0.50 18.77 -28.54
C ASP A 187 1.70 18.18 -27.79
N CYS A 188 1.64 18.12 -26.44
CA CYS A 188 2.72 17.55 -25.66
C CYS A 188 2.47 16.07 -25.30
N VAL A 189 3.55 15.29 -25.25
CA VAL A 189 3.53 13.88 -24.82
C VAL A 189 3.88 13.78 -23.34
N PRO A 190 2.91 13.47 -22.46
CA PRO A 190 3.12 13.52 -21.02
C PRO A 190 3.86 12.29 -20.49
N VAL A 191 4.88 12.56 -19.66
CA VAL A 191 5.65 11.58 -18.89
C VAL A 191 5.46 11.84 -17.40
N GLY A 192 5.04 10.83 -16.64
CA GLY A 192 4.82 10.95 -15.19
C GLY A 192 6.09 10.70 -14.38
N ILE A 193 6.36 11.54 -13.38
CA ILE A 193 7.48 11.42 -12.46
C ILE A 193 6.93 11.18 -11.05
N LEU A 194 7.02 9.95 -10.54
CA LEU A 194 6.49 9.54 -9.25
C LEU A 194 7.63 9.16 -8.28
N PRO A 195 8.28 10.13 -7.63
CA PRO A 195 9.52 9.91 -6.87
C PRO A 195 9.31 9.31 -5.48
N GLY A 196 8.06 9.03 -5.09
CA GLY A 196 7.68 8.52 -3.78
C GLY A 196 7.01 9.58 -2.90
N SER A 197 6.76 9.20 -1.65
CA SER A 197 6.01 10.01 -0.68
C SER A 197 6.82 10.44 0.55
N ARG A 198 8.07 9.98 0.68
CA ARG A 198 8.94 10.25 1.83
C ARG A 198 10.10 11.15 1.43
N HIS A 199 10.51 12.06 2.31
CA HIS A 199 11.69 12.91 2.09
C HIS A 199 12.94 12.13 1.69
N SER A 200 13.18 10.95 2.30
CA SER A 200 14.33 10.11 1.98
C SER A 200 14.28 9.50 0.57
N GLU A 201 13.09 9.29 0.01
CA GLU A 201 12.87 8.85 -1.36
C GLU A 201 13.13 10.01 -2.31
N ILE A 202 12.50 11.18 -2.07
CA ILE A 202 12.70 12.41 -2.85
C ILE A 202 14.19 12.72 -2.97
N THR A 203 14.90 12.78 -1.84
CA THR A 203 16.34 13.13 -1.82
C THR A 203 17.20 12.23 -2.71
N ARG A 204 16.87 10.94 -2.84
CA ARG A 204 17.71 9.98 -3.56
C ARG A 204 17.25 9.68 -4.96
N ILE A 205 15.96 9.72 -5.22
CA ILE A 205 15.35 9.25 -6.46
C ILE A 205 15.00 10.40 -7.40
N LEU A 206 14.48 11.52 -6.89
CA LEU A 206 14.08 12.66 -7.72
C LEU A 206 15.22 13.21 -8.59
N PRO A 207 16.48 13.37 -8.10
CA PRO A 207 17.59 13.82 -8.95
C PRO A 207 17.84 12.89 -10.14
N VAL A 208 17.72 11.58 -9.96
CA VAL A 208 17.89 10.56 -11.02
C VAL A 208 16.75 10.69 -12.05
N MET A 209 15.51 10.87 -11.57
CA MET A 209 14.35 11.05 -12.45
C MET A 209 14.42 12.36 -13.24
N PHE A 210 14.91 13.44 -12.64
CA PHE A 210 15.11 14.73 -13.35
C PHE A 210 16.23 14.65 -14.40
N GLU A 211 17.31 13.95 -14.08
CA GLU A 211 18.38 13.68 -15.06
C GLU A 211 17.82 12.88 -16.26
N ALA A 212 17.07 11.80 -15.98
CA ALA A 212 16.43 11.01 -17.02
C ALA A 212 15.48 11.87 -17.88
N ALA A 213 14.65 12.68 -17.25
CA ALA A 213 13.68 13.54 -17.92
C ALA A 213 14.38 14.55 -18.85
N ARG A 214 15.52 15.14 -18.45
CA ARG A 214 16.30 16.02 -19.31
C ARG A 214 16.87 15.28 -20.52
N ILE A 215 17.47 14.09 -20.32
CA ILE A 215 17.97 13.26 -21.41
C ILE A 215 16.85 12.87 -22.39
N MET A 216 15.68 12.53 -21.87
CA MET A 216 14.51 12.22 -22.69
C MET A 216 14.07 13.44 -23.49
N ARG A 217 14.03 14.63 -22.89
CA ARG A 217 13.65 15.87 -23.56
C ARG A 217 14.63 16.28 -24.67
N GLU A 218 15.93 16.09 -24.44
CA GLU A 218 16.95 16.33 -25.46
C GLU A 218 16.74 15.49 -26.73
N LYS A 219 16.27 14.24 -26.56
CA LYS A 219 15.98 13.32 -27.67
C LYS A 219 14.59 13.49 -28.27
N ARG A 220 13.64 13.95 -27.49
CA ARG A 220 12.21 14.08 -27.82
C ARG A 220 11.67 15.40 -27.25
N PRO A 221 11.84 16.52 -28.01
CA PRO A 221 11.46 17.87 -27.54
C PRO A 221 9.97 18.06 -27.22
N GLU A 222 9.09 17.23 -27.77
CA GLU A 222 7.64 17.23 -27.50
C GLU A 222 7.25 16.66 -26.14
N LEU A 223 8.19 16.06 -25.39
CA LEU A 223 7.89 15.52 -24.08
C LEU A 223 7.65 16.62 -23.05
N CYS A 224 6.66 16.44 -22.22
CA CYS A 224 6.42 17.23 -21.02
C CYS A 224 6.32 16.33 -19.80
N PHE A 225 6.64 16.88 -18.63
CA PHE A 225 6.81 16.08 -17.41
C PHE A 225 5.82 16.52 -16.34
N VAL A 226 5.21 15.54 -15.69
CA VAL A 226 4.23 15.79 -14.64
C VAL A 226 4.64 15.08 -13.37
N LEU A 227 4.75 15.83 -12.27
CA LEU A 227 5.08 15.31 -10.95
C LEU A 227 3.88 15.46 -10.04
N PRO A 228 3.18 14.36 -9.69
CA PRO A 228 2.16 14.41 -8.66
C PRO A 228 2.81 14.49 -7.29
N LEU A 229 2.50 15.54 -6.54
CA LEU A 229 2.99 15.68 -5.18
C LEU A 229 2.13 14.84 -4.22
N ALA A 230 2.77 13.90 -3.51
CA ALA A 230 2.07 13.02 -2.58
C ALA A 230 1.48 13.78 -1.37
N PRO A 231 0.34 13.33 -0.81
CA PRO A 231 -0.18 13.89 0.43
C PRO A 231 0.87 13.84 1.54
N GLY A 232 1.06 14.96 2.24
CA GLY A 232 2.07 15.09 3.29
C GLY A 232 3.40 15.72 2.84
N LEU A 233 3.63 15.87 1.53
CA LEU A 233 4.71 16.69 0.98
C LEU A 233 4.19 18.07 0.57
N LYS A 234 5.04 19.08 0.71
CA LYS A 234 4.76 20.46 0.26
C LYS A 234 5.62 20.78 -0.93
N THR A 235 5.19 21.73 -1.76
CA THR A 235 5.98 22.21 -2.92
C THR A 235 7.36 22.70 -2.49
N GLY A 236 7.48 23.33 -1.30
CA GLY A 236 8.75 23.74 -0.73
C GLY A 236 9.75 22.61 -0.47
N ASP A 237 9.27 21.37 -0.28
CA ASP A 237 10.14 20.20 -0.12
C ASP A 237 10.89 19.84 -1.42
N LEU A 238 10.41 20.33 -2.57
CA LEU A 238 11.02 20.11 -3.87
C LEU A 238 11.98 21.23 -4.27
N GLU A 239 11.91 22.41 -3.64
CA GLU A 239 12.73 23.60 -3.99
C GLU A 239 14.22 23.29 -4.19
N PRO A 240 14.89 22.49 -3.32
CA PRO A 240 16.32 22.18 -3.48
C PRO A 240 16.65 21.43 -4.79
N TYR A 241 15.64 20.87 -5.46
CA TYR A 241 15.80 20.06 -6.67
C TYR A 241 15.33 20.77 -7.93
N LEU A 242 14.49 21.81 -7.82
CA LEU A 242 13.85 22.48 -8.95
C LEU A 242 14.85 23.15 -9.91
N GLU A 243 16.02 23.56 -9.43
CA GLU A 243 17.09 24.09 -10.29
C GLU A 243 17.53 23.07 -11.37
N LYS A 244 17.42 21.77 -11.05
CA LYS A 244 17.75 20.65 -11.96
C LYS A 244 16.54 20.04 -12.64
N ALA A 245 15.37 20.62 -12.46
CA ALA A 245 14.14 20.12 -13.07
C ALA A 245 14.22 20.17 -14.61
N PRO A 246 13.57 19.23 -15.30
CA PRO A 246 13.44 19.32 -16.76
C PRO A 246 12.57 20.51 -17.13
N GLU A 247 12.86 21.10 -18.28
CA GLU A 247 11.97 22.10 -18.85
C GLU A 247 10.58 21.49 -19.12
N GLY A 248 9.52 22.25 -18.91
CA GLY A 248 8.15 21.76 -19.08
C GLY A 248 7.66 20.88 -17.94
N LEU A 249 8.29 20.93 -16.73
CA LEU A 249 7.80 20.26 -15.55
C LEU A 249 6.56 20.96 -14.99
N THR A 250 5.49 20.17 -14.80
CA THR A 250 4.26 20.60 -14.10
C THR A 250 4.09 19.81 -12.82
N ILE A 251 3.88 20.49 -11.68
CA ILE A 251 3.65 19.87 -10.38
C ILE A 251 2.16 19.88 -10.07
N LEU A 252 1.60 18.69 -9.76
CA LEU A 252 0.16 18.50 -9.48
C LEU A 252 -0.05 17.90 -8.08
N PRO A 253 -0.37 18.70 -7.06
CA PRO A 253 -0.62 18.18 -5.71
C PRO A 253 -1.82 17.23 -5.66
N GLY A 254 -1.62 16.02 -5.10
CA GLY A 254 -2.70 15.05 -4.83
C GLY A 254 -3.34 14.40 -6.06
N LYS A 255 -2.77 14.57 -7.25
CA LYS A 255 -3.34 14.06 -8.53
C LYS A 255 -2.61 12.83 -9.07
N SER A 256 -2.05 11.96 -8.21
CA SER A 256 -1.25 10.80 -8.64
C SER A 256 -1.99 9.90 -9.61
N ARG A 257 -3.26 9.60 -9.35
CA ARG A 257 -4.05 8.73 -10.23
C ARG A 257 -4.27 9.35 -11.61
N MET A 258 -4.66 10.62 -11.65
CA MET A 258 -4.82 11.35 -12.92
C MET A 258 -3.52 11.33 -13.75
N VAL A 259 -2.37 11.54 -13.10
CA VAL A 259 -1.06 11.48 -13.76
C VAL A 259 -0.79 10.08 -14.30
N MET A 260 -1.06 9.03 -13.52
CA MET A 260 -0.93 7.65 -13.99
C MET A 260 -1.80 7.36 -15.22
N GLU A 261 -3.04 7.84 -15.24
CA GLU A 261 -4.01 7.59 -16.33
C GLU A 261 -3.71 8.39 -17.61
N LYS A 262 -3.19 9.61 -17.47
CA LYS A 262 -3.00 10.54 -18.60
C LYS A 262 -1.63 10.46 -19.25
N CYS A 263 -0.61 9.98 -18.54
CA CYS A 263 0.76 9.89 -19.07
C CYS A 263 0.95 8.69 -19.99
N LYS A 264 1.86 8.83 -20.95
CA LYS A 264 2.23 7.75 -21.89
C LYS A 264 3.17 6.73 -21.26
N VAL A 265 4.06 7.20 -20.38
CA VAL A 265 5.00 6.38 -19.61
C VAL A 265 5.20 7.02 -18.24
N LEU A 266 5.55 6.18 -17.23
CA LEU A 266 5.82 6.67 -15.88
C LEU A 266 7.22 6.25 -15.42
N LEU A 267 7.87 7.15 -14.69
CA LEU A 267 9.07 6.89 -13.89
C LEU A 267 8.62 6.76 -12.45
N VAL A 268 8.71 5.57 -11.85
CA VAL A 268 8.06 5.27 -10.57
C VAL A 268 9.06 4.79 -9.53
N ALA A 269 9.08 5.43 -8.36
CA ALA A 269 9.81 4.90 -7.20
C ALA A 269 9.15 3.60 -6.70
N SER A 270 9.98 2.62 -6.32
CA SER A 270 9.47 1.35 -5.78
C SER A 270 8.64 1.60 -4.50
N GLY A 271 7.43 1.05 -4.46
CA GLY A 271 6.47 1.19 -3.38
C GLY A 271 5.05 0.90 -3.85
N THR A 272 4.03 1.30 -3.08
CA THR A 272 2.61 1.12 -3.41
C THR A 272 2.23 1.74 -4.76
N ALA A 273 2.89 2.83 -5.16
CA ALA A 273 2.65 3.50 -6.44
C ALA A 273 2.91 2.59 -7.65
N THR A 274 3.82 1.60 -7.54
CA THR A 274 4.07 0.63 -8.63
C THR A 274 2.87 -0.26 -8.87
N LEU A 275 2.16 -0.66 -7.81
CA LEU A 275 0.94 -1.44 -7.94
C LEU A 275 -0.22 -0.58 -8.45
N GLU A 276 -0.34 0.66 -7.97
CA GLU A 276 -1.35 1.60 -8.47
C GLU A 276 -1.18 1.84 -9.98
N ALA A 277 0.05 2.09 -10.45
CA ALA A 277 0.38 2.25 -11.86
C ALA A 277 0.06 0.98 -12.68
N ALA A 278 0.37 -0.20 -12.13
CA ALA A 278 0.05 -1.47 -12.77
C ALA A 278 -1.46 -1.70 -12.92
N LEU A 279 -2.25 -1.36 -11.90
CA LEU A 279 -3.70 -1.47 -11.96
C LEU A 279 -4.36 -0.46 -12.92
N VAL A 280 -3.72 0.70 -13.12
CA VAL A 280 -4.11 1.65 -14.18
C VAL A 280 -3.79 1.11 -15.56
N GLY A 281 -2.66 0.39 -15.71
CA GLY A 281 -2.22 -0.23 -16.96
C GLY A 281 -1.28 0.65 -17.79
N THR A 282 -0.78 1.75 -17.24
CA THR A 282 0.18 2.63 -17.92
C THR A 282 1.59 2.03 -17.81
N PRO A 283 2.34 1.86 -18.91
CA PRO A 283 3.71 1.38 -18.88
C PRO A 283 4.64 2.26 -18.04
N PHE A 284 5.57 1.63 -17.32
CA PHE A 284 6.47 2.35 -16.43
C PHE A 284 7.79 1.62 -16.17
N VAL A 285 8.78 2.39 -15.72
CA VAL A 285 10.07 1.88 -15.24
C VAL A 285 10.17 2.16 -13.74
N VAL A 286 10.64 1.17 -12.99
CA VAL A 286 10.79 1.27 -11.54
C VAL A 286 12.21 1.68 -11.16
N VAL A 287 12.31 2.63 -10.24
CA VAL A 287 13.58 3.09 -9.66
C VAL A 287 13.60 2.81 -8.17
N TYR A 288 14.68 2.21 -7.71
CA TYR A 288 14.91 2.03 -6.28
C TYR A 288 16.33 2.43 -5.89
N LYS A 289 16.44 3.38 -4.97
CA LYS A 289 17.71 3.85 -4.43
C LYS A 289 17.60 4.10 -2.94
N THR A 290 18.43 3.43 -2.16
CA THR A 290 18.47 3.56 -0.70
C THR A 290 19.89 3.70 -0.19
N GLY A 291 20.06 4.02 1.10
CA GLY A 291 21.40 4.09 1.69
C GLY A 291 22.14 2.74 1.62
N TRP A 292 23.45 2.76 1.38
CA TRP A 292 24.29 1.57 1.19
C TRP A 292 24.15 0.54 2.31
N VAL A 293 24.11 0.99 3.56
CA VAL A 293 23.95 0.10 4.73
C VAL A 293 22.59 -0.62 4.67
N ASN A 294 21.51 0.14 4.40
CA ASN A 294 20.18 -0.43 4.30
C ASN A 294 20.05 -1.41 3.13
N TYR A 295 20.67 -1.10 1.99
CA TYR A 295 20.68 -1.98 0.83
C TYR A 295 21.42 -3.29 1.12
N PHE A 296 22.61 -3.22 1.73
CA PHE A 296 23.38 -4.42 2.05
C PHE A 296 22.66 -5.33 3.04
N LEU A 297 22.03 -4.74 4.05
CA LEU A 297 21.20 -5.47 5.01
C LEU A 297 19.97 -6.08 4.33
N ALA A 298 19.25 -5.29 3.51
CA ALA A 298 18.09 -5.77 2.79
C ALA A 298 18.44 -6.92 1.83
N LYS A 299 19.52 -6.82 1.06
CA LYS A 299 19.98 -7.86 0.13
C LYS A 299 20.28 -9.20 0.82
N ARG A 300 20.68 -9.18 2.10
CA ARG A 300 20.88 -10.42 2.89
C ARG A 300 19.62 -10.99 3.50
N MET A 301 18.62 -10.15 3.74
CA MET A 301 17.39 -10.53 4.45
C MET A 301 16.23 -10.81 3.51
N VAL A 302 16.16 -10.12 2.38
CA VAL A 302 15.11 -10.24 1.38
C VAL A 302 15.35 -11.47 0.52
N LYS A 303 14.34 -12.33 0.41
CA LYS A 303 14.38 -13.62 -0.30
C LYS A 303 13.52 -13.61 -1.56
N VAL A 304 13.22 -12.44 -2.10
CA VAL A 304 12.41 -12.29 -3.30
C VAL A 304 13.29 -11.81 -4.46
N ASP A 305 12.93 -12.25 -5.66
CA ASP A 305 13.68 -11.93 -6.88
C ASP A 305 13.41 -10.51 -7.38
N PHE A 306 12.30 -9.92 -6.98
CA PHE A 306 11.83 -8.60 -7.41
C PHE A 306 11.51 -7.71 -6.21
N ILE A 307 11.56 -6.38 -6.40
CA ILE A 307 11.19 -5.40 -5.39
C ILE A 307 9.90 -4.64 -5.75
N ALA A 308 9.54 -4.59 -7.01
CA ALA A 308 8.30 -3.97 -7.46
C ALA A 308 7.12 -4.94 -7.30
N MET A 309 6.04 -4.45 -6.72
CA MET A 309 4.84 -5.27 -6.47
C MET A 309 4.29 -5.95 -7.73
N PRO A 310 4.24 -5.32 -8.91
CA PRO A 310 3.78 -5.98 -10.13
C PRO A 310 4.58 -7.23 -10.48
N ASN A 311 5.92 -7.15 -10.43
CA ASN A 311 6.79 -8.28 -10.74
C ASN A 311 6.65 -9.41 -9.71
N LEU A 312 6.48 -9.05 -8.43
CA LEU A 312 6.21 -10.00 -7.35
C LEU A 312 4.87 -10.74 -7.57
N VAL A 313 3.82 -10.00 -7.93
CA VAL A 313 2.50 -10.58 -8.21
C VAL A 313 2.55 -11.50 -9.43
N ALA A 314 3.26 -11.08 -10.49
CA ALA A 314 3.41 -11.88 -11.71
C ALA A 314 4.36 -13.07 -11.54
N GLY A 315 5.25 -13.07 -10.54
CA GLY A 315 6.33 -14.05 -10.40
C GLY A 315 7.38 -13.98 -11.52
N ARG A 316 7.37 -12.90 -12.30
CA ARG A 316 8.29 -12.63 -13.42
C ARG A 316 8.50 -11.12 -13.59
N GLN A 317 9.54 -10.74 -14.30
CA GLN A 317 9.72 -9.35 -14.67
C GLN A 317 8.68 -8.95 -15.74
N VAL A 318 7.78 -8.06 -15.37
CA VAL A 318 6.82 -7.37 -16.26
C VAL A 318 7.28 -5.95 -16.55
N VAL A 319 7.79 -5.28 -15.53
CA VAL A 319 8.35 -3.93 -15.63
C VAL A 319 9.81 -3.95 -15.24
N ARG A 320 10.63 -3.14 -15.91
CA ARG A 320 12.06 -3.03 -15.59
C ARG A 320 12.27 -2.39 -14.23
N GLU A 321 13.15 -2.99 -13.41
CA GLU A 321 13.60 -2.47 -12.11
C GLU A 321 15.05 -2.00 -12.21
N LEU A 322 15.29 -0.72 -11.97
CA LEU A 322 16.62 -0.14 -11.90
C LEU A 322 16.99 0.08 -10.43
N ILE A 323 17.92 -0.75 -9.92
CA ILE A 323 18.23 -0.83 -8.49
C ILE A 323 19.63 -0.30 -8.24
N GLN A 324 19.79 0.61 -7.29
CA GLN A 324 21.06 1.13 -6.77
C GLN A 324 21.99 1.67 -7.88
N GLN A 325 22.99 0.89 -8.32
CA GLN A 325 23.94 1.30 -9.35
C GLN A 325 23.31 1.41 -10.74
N GLU A 326 22.28 0.60 -11.04
CA GLU A 326 21.53 0.70 -12.28
C GLU A 326 20.60 1.92 -12.30
N ALA A 327 20.27 2.48 -11.12
CA ALA A 327 19.42 3.65 -10.96
C ALA A 327 20.17 4.93 -11.34
N THR A 328 20.45 5.09 -12.64
CA THR A 328 21.06 6.28 -13.27
C THR A 328 20.06 6.98 -14.19
N GLY A 329 20.22 8.29 -14.40
CA GLY A 329 19.38 9.03 -15.34
C GLY A 329 19.46 8.49 -16.75
N GLN A 330 20.65 8.06 -17.18
CA GLN A 330 20.86 7.49 -18.50
C GLN A 330 20.10 6.18 -18.72
N ASN A 331 20.23 5.21 -17.78
CA ASN A 331 19.53 3.93 -17.89
C ASN A 331 18.00 4.14 -17.83
N LEU A 332 17.54 4.99 -16.91
CA LEU A 332 16.12 5.28 -16.76
C LEU A 332 15.53 5.94 -18.00
N ALA A 333 16.26 6.90 -18.62
CA ALA A 333 15.85 7.52 -19.86
C ALA A 333 15.80 6.53 -21.02
N GLN A 334 16.79 5.65 -21.14
CA GLN A 334 16.84 4.63 -22.17
C GLN A 334 15.63 3.69 -22.09
N GLU A 335 15.39 3.10 -20.94
CA GLU A 335 14.28 2.16 -20.72
C GLU A 335 12.91 2.85 -20.92
N ALA A 336 12.77 4.10 -20.45
CA ALA A 336 11.53 4.84 -20.62
C ALA A 336 11.25 5.21 -22.08
N LEU A 337 12.26 5.58 -22.85
CA LEU A 337 12.13 5.88 -24.29
C LEU A 337 11.80 4.63 -25.11
N GLU A 338 12.33 3.45 -24.74
CA GLU A 338 12.04 2.20 -25.41
C GLU A 338 10.56 1.82 -25.33
N ILE A 339 9.91 2.13 -24.21
CA ILE A 339 8.49 1.82 -23.98
C ILE A 339 7.55 3.02 -24.22
N LEU A 340 8.07 4.17 -24.66
CA LEU A 340 7.27 5.37 -24.89
C LEU A 340 6.34 5.22 -26.10
N ASP A 341 6.89 4.73 -27.19
CA ASP A 341 6.18 4.56 -28.45
C ASP A 341 5.59 3.14 -28.58
N PRO A 342 4.56 2.96 -29.40
CA PRO A 342 4.04 1.63 -29.71
C PRO A 342 5.13 0.72 -30.28
N GLY A 343 5.29 -0.47 -29.72
CA GLY A 343 6.29 -1.45 -30.10
C GLY A 343 6.17 -2.72 -29.25
N GLN A 344 6.99 -3.71 -29.56
CA GLN A 344 6.94 -5.01 -28.88
C GLN A 344 7.18 -4.88 -27.37
N ALA A 345 8.21 -4.14 -26.96
CA ALA A 345 8.54 -3.96 -25.54
C ALA A 345 7.38 -3.32 -24.74
N ARG A 346 6.73 -2.31 -25.32
CA ARG A 346 5.55 -1.68 -24.73
C ARG A 346 4.39 -2.67 -24.63
N GLN A 347 4.10 -3.41 -25.69
CA GLN A 347 2.99 -4.38 -25.74
C GLN A 347 3.16 -5.48 -24.70
N GLU A 348 4.38 -6.00 -24.53
CA GLU A 348 4.69 -7.03 -23.53
C GLU A 348 4.41 -6.53 -22.10
N ILE A 349 4.72 -5.25 -21.82
CA ILE A 349 4.40 -4.63 -20.52
C ILE A 349 2.90 -4.47 -20.36
N GLU A 350 2.19 -3.92 -21.34
CA GLU A 350 0.74 -3.70 -21.29
C GLU A 350 -0.02 -5.02 -21.07
N ASP A 351 0.38 -6.08 -21.77
CA ASP A 351 -0.19 -7.41 -21.59
C ASP A 351 0.08 -7.97 -20.19
N GLY A 352 1.32 -7.83 -19.69
CA GLY A 352 1.67 -8.25 -18.33
C GLY A 352 0.93 -7.46 -17.25
N LEU A 353 0.75 -6.15 -17.42
CA LEU A 353 -0.04 -5.33 -16.50
C LEU A 353 -1.52 -5.73 -16.50
N LYS A 354 -2.07 -6.08 -17.67
CA LYS A 354 -3.43 -6.60 -17.80
C LYS A 354 -3.60 -7.95 -17.09
N GLU A 355 -2.63 -8.87 -17.22
CA GLU A 355 -2.62 -10.14 -16.47
C GLU A 355 -2.62 -9.90 -14.97
N ILE A 356 -1.76 -9.00 -14.47
CA ILE A 356 -1.69 -8.64 -13.07
C ILE A 356 -3.06 -8.10 -12.60
N ARG A 357 -3.65 -7.14 -13.33
CA ARG A 357 -4.94 -6.56 -12.97
C ARG A 357 -6.03 -7.63 -12.86
N LEU A 358 -6.08 -8.58 -13.79
CA LEU A 358 -7.04 -9.69 -13.76
C LEU A 358 -6.80 -10.62 -12.57
N SER A 359 -5.54 -10.90 -12.24
CA SER A 359 -5.18 -11.76 -11.09
C SER A 359 -5.52 -11.15 -9.74
N MET A 360 -5.57 -9.81 -9.65
CA MET A 360 -5.87 -9.10 -8.40
C MET A 360 -7.35 -9.15 -7.99
N GLY A 361 -8.19 -9.82 -8.77
CA GLY A 361 -9.63 -9.94 -8.52
C GLY A 361 -10.42 -8.70 -8.94
N GLY A 362 -11.66 -8.62 -8.48
CA GLY A 362 -12.54 -7.49 -8.69
C GLY A 362 -12.57 -6.53 -7.50
N PRO A 363 -13.32 -5.42 -7.61
CA PRO A 363 -13.65 -4.58 -6.46
C PRO A 363 -14.51 -5.38 -5.46
N GLY A 364 -14.45 -4.99 -4.18
CA GLY A 364 -15.24 -5.62 -3.11
C GLY A 364 -14.40 -6.29 -2.02
N ALA A 365 -13.10 -6.05 -1.94
CA ALA A 365 -12.22 -6.63 -0.91
C ALA A 365 -12.73 -6.34 0.52
N SER A 366 -13.15 -5.12 0.79
CA SER A 366 -13.71 -4.72 2.09
C SER A 366 -15.02 -5.45 2.40
N ARG A 367 -15.88 -5.64 1.39
CA ARG A 367 -17.14 -6.37 1.54
C ARG A 367 -16.89 -7.87 1.75
N ALA A 368 -16.00 -8.47 0.98
CA ALA A 368 -15.62 -9.87 1.15
C ALA A 368 -15.05 -10.12 2.56
N THR A 369 -14.20 -9.21 3.07
CA THR A 369 -13.70 -9.28 4.44
C THR A 369 -14.81 -9.11 5.49
N ALA A 370 -15.80 -8.26 5.25
CA ALA A 370 -16.94 -8.09 6.15
C ALA A 370 -17.82 -9.35 6.19
N LEU A 371 -18.03 -10.02 5.06
CA LEU A 371 -18.74 -11.32 5.02
C LEU A 371 -17.98 -12.40 5.76
N MET A 372 -16.65 -12.47 5.61
CA MET A 372 -15.81 -13.38 6.43
C MET A 372 -15.96 -13.10 7.92
N ALA A 373 -16.00 -11.83 8.32
CA ALA A 373 -16.20 -11.45 9.71
C ALA A 373 -17.57 -11.87 10.24
N LYS A 374 -18.62 -11.70 9.41
CA LYS A 374 -19.98 -12.15 9.70
C LYS A 374 -20.04 -13.67 9.96
N GLU A 375 -19.50 -14.46 9.02
CA GLU A 375 -19.40 -15.93 9.18
C GLU A 375 -18.69 -16.30 10.49
N MET A 376 -17.56 -15.65 10.82
CA MET A 376 -16.82 -15.92 12.04
C MET A 376 -17.59 -15.58 13.32
N ILE A 377 -18.47 -14.58 13.28
CA ILE A 377 -19.33 -14.21 14.42
C ILE A 377 -20.47 -15.23 14.56
N GLU A 378 -21.13 -15.60 13.45
CA GLU A 378 -22.26 -16.54 13.43
C GLU A 378 -21.87 -17.98 13.82
N GLU A 379 -20.69 -18.47 13.35
CA GLU A 379 -20.16 -19.81 13.69
C GLU A 379 -19.93 -20.01 15.22
N TYR A 380 -20.01 -19.00 16.04
CA TYR A 380 -19.72 -19.01 17.49
C TYR A 380 -20.83 -18.40 18.35
N GLY A 381 -21.97 -18.07 17.74
CA GLY A 381 -23.20 -17.66 18.43
C GLY A 381 -24.07 -18.83 18.90
N ASP A 382 -23.73 -20.03 18.43
CA ASP A 382 -24.29 -21.30 18.84
C ASP A 382 -23.33 -22.00 19.85
#